data_d49e10ef9a21f55382f1832961d58d3b
#
_entry.id   d49e10ef9a21f55382f1832961d58d3b
#
_cell.length_a   1.000
_cell.length_b   1.000
_cell.length_c   1.000
_cell.angle_alpha   90.00
_cell.angle_beta   90.00
_cell.angle_gamma   90.00
#
_symmetry.space_group_name_H-M   'P 1'
#
loop_
_entity.id
_entity.type
_entity.pdbx_description
1 polymer ?
#
loop_
_entity_poly.entity_id
_entity_poly.type
_entity_poly.pdbx_seq_one_letter_code
_entity_poly.pdbx_strand_id
1 'polypeptide(L)'
;MAGGLFYNLGRKLGPKVRKVRWMWESLAGTEADAIRLEHGVGLDLAHEAELQLTMDSDPQTANVLQEIGGRLSACVANRLRSFRFDAFVGGQPNAFALPGGFVFVGRPILELCQWDRDQIAFVLAHEMAHVIRRHAIERIVTNSAVSMAVRAAPVSGTLGPWLRQVGLRFLETAYSRDQELEADKLGVRLVMAAGYEPGAATVLFSRLAELSKSCDPAALGEYFSTHPSAEVRIRNIQRCVHRRLT
;
A
#
# COMPACT_ATOMS: atom_id res chain seq x y z
N MET A 1 -7.55 -19.07 25.52
CA MET A 1 -7.79 -20.00 24.39
C MET A 1 -8.23 -19.30 23.10
N ALA A 2 -7.55 -18.19 22.74
CA ALA A 2 -7.87 -17.42 21.52
C ALA A 2 -6.89 -17.66 20.32
N GLY A 3 -5.85 -18.48 20.51
CA GLY A 3 -4.84 -18.73 19.47
C GLY A 3 -5.26 -19.68 18.34
N GLY A 4 -6.29 -20.48 18.53
CA GLY A 4 -6.71 -21.51 17.58
C GLY A 4 -7.55 -20.97 16.41
N LEU A 5 -8.30 -19.91 16.61
CA LEU A 5 -9.22 -19.37 15.59
C LEU A 5 -8.45 -18.69 14.45
N PHE A 6 -7.43 -17.91 14.78
CA PHE A 6 -6.59 -17.20 13.79
C PHE A 6 -5.63 -18.14 13.04
N TYR A 7 -5.11 -19.17 13.71
CA TYR A 7 -4.33 -20.22 13.07
C TYR A 7 -5.15 -21.01 12.04
N ASN A 8 -6.40 -21.34 12.36
CA ASN A 8 -7.33 -22.04 11.48
C ASN A 8 -7.80 -21.15 10.31
N LEU A 9 -7.94 -19.85 10.52
CA LEU A 9 -8.28 -18.90 9.45
C LEU A 9 -7.12 -18.74 8.46
N GLY A 10 -5.89 -18.58 8.93
CA GLY A 10 -4.69 -18.54 8.10
C GLY A 10 -4.47 -19.83 7.30
N ARG A 11 -4.76 -20.99 7.90
CA ARG A 11 -4.69 -22.31 7.23
C ARG A 11 -5.75 -22.47 6.14
N LYS A 12 -6.94 -21.88 6.29
CA LYS A 12 -8.02 -21.90 5.29
C LYS A 12 -7.79 -20.89 4.14
N LEU A 13 -7.16 -19.75 4.42
CA LEU A 13 -6.88 -18.70 3.42
C LEU A 13 -5.58 -18.95 2.64
N GLY A 14 -4.58 -19.55 3.25
CA GLY A 14 -3.29 -19.83 2.62
C GLY A 14 -3.36 -20.63 1.29
N PRO A 15 -4.24 -21.63 1.15
CA PRO A 15 -4.43 -22.32 -0.14
C PRO A 15 -5.11 -21.45 -1.20
N LYS A 16 -6.00 -20.52 -0.81
CA LYS A 16 -6.69 -19.60 -1.74
C LYS A 16 -5.73 -18.56 -2.29
N VAL A 17 -4.89 -17.96 -1.44
CA VAL A 17 -3.87 -16.98 -1.83
C VAL A 17 -2.85 -17.62 -2.78
N ARG A 18 -2.37 -18.85 -2.49
CA ARG A 18 -1.48 -19.58 -3.40
C ARG A 18 -2.12 -19.91 -4.75
N LYS A 19 -3.42 -20.25 -4.75
CA LYS A 19 -4.16 -20.54 -5.99
C LYS A 19 -4.34 -19.29 -6.86
N VAL A 20 -4.57 -18.14 -6.25
CA VAL A 20 -4.70 -16.86 -6.93
C VAL A 20 -3.36 -16.41 -7.53
N ARG A 21 -2.29 -16.49 -6.75
CA ARG A 21 -0.94 -16.21 -7.22
C ARG A 21 -0.54 -17.13 -8.38
N TRP A 22 -0.79 -18.42 -8.26
CA TRP A 22 -0.53 -19.40 -9.32
C TRP A 22 -1.36 -19.09 -10.58
N MET A 23 -2.62 -18.72 -10.43
CA MET A 23 -3.51 -18.37 -11.55
C MET A 23 -3.03 -17.10 -12.27
N TRP A 24 -2.58 -16.08 -11.53
CA TRP A 24 -1.99 -14.87 -12.09
C TRP A 24 -0.65 -15.16 -12.80
N GLU A 25 0.22 -15.92 -12.18
CA GLU A 25 1.50 -16.36 -12.77
C GLU A 25 1.27 -17.22 -14.03
N SER A 26 0.22 -18.05 -14.02
CA SER A 26 -0.14 -18.89 -15.19
C SER A 26 -0.74 -18.07 -16.34
N LEU A 27 -1.41 -16.96 -16.06
CA LEU A 27 -1.97 -16.06 -17.09
C LEU A 27 -0.91 -15.10 -17.64
N ALA A 28 0.06 -14.73 -16.83
CA ALA A 28 1.05 -13.71 -17.18
C ALA A 28 2.26 -14.26 -17.95
N GLY A 29 2.55 -15.56 -17.88
CA GLY A 29 3.69 -16.20 -18.54
C GLY A 29 5.02 -15.88 -17.83
N THR A 30 5.57 -14.67 -17.99
CA THR A 30 6.81 -14.22 -17.33
C THR A 30 6.55 -13.19 -16.24
N GLU A 31 7.56 -12.99 -15.36
CA GLU A 31 7.48 -11.92 -14.34
C GLU A 31 7.31 -10.53 -15.00
N ALA A 32 7.96 -10.30 -16.12
CA ALA A 32 7.83 -9.05 -16.87
C ALA A 32 6.40 -8.86 -17.41
N ASP A 33 5.75 -9.92 -17.87
CA ASP A 33 4.36 -9.88 -18.33
C ASP A 33 3.41 -9.60 -17.16
N ALA A 34 3.65 -10.21 -16.02
CA ALA A 34 2.88 -9.97 -14.80
C ALA A 34 2.98 -8.51 -14.33
N ILE A 35 4.18 -7.92 -14.35
CA ILE A 35 4.40 -6.52 -13.99
C ILE A 35 3.72 -5.58 -15.01
N ARG A 36 3.76 -5.88 -16.30
CA ARG A 36 3.04 -5.11 -17.33
C ARG A 36 1.53 -5.13 -17.13
N LEU A 37 0.97 -6.31 -16.84
CA LEU A 37 -0.46 -6.45 -16.53
C LEU A 37 -0.86 -5.69 -15.26
N GLU A 38 -0.04 -5.79 -14.19
CA GLU A 38 -0.22 -4.99 -12.97
C GLU A 38 -0.23 -3.50 -13.28
N HIS A 39 0.70 -3.04 -14.13
CA HIS A 39 0.81 -1.63 -14.50
C HIS A 39 -0.42 -1.15 -15.30
N GLY A 40 -0.93 -1.96 -16.25
CA GLY A 40 -2.12 -1.63 -17.01
C GLY A 40 -3.37 -1.49 -16.11
N VAL A 41 -3.59 -2.47 -15.23
CA VAL A 41 -4.69 -2.40 -14.23
C VAL A 41 -4.52 -1.19 -13.31
N GLY A 42 -3.29 -0.94 -12.85
CA GLY A 42 -2.99 0.19 -11.98
C GLY A 42 -3.20 1.55 -12.65
N LEU A 43 -2.89 1.67 -13.94
CA LEU A 43 -3.11 2.90 -14.72
C LEU A 43 -4.60 3.25 -14.82
N ASP A 44 -5.44 2.25 -15.11
CA ASP A 44 -6.90 2.45 -15.16
C ASP A 44 -7.46 2.87 -13.79
N LEU A 45 -6.98 2.23 -12.72
CA LEU A 45 -7.36 2.57 -11.35
C LEU A 45 -6.84 3.95 -10.93
N ALA A 46 -5.64 4.33 -11.33
CA ALA A 46 -5.05 5.64 -11.04
C ALA A 46 -5.85 6.75 -11.72
N HIS A 47 -6.24 6.55 -12.98
CA HIS A 47 -7.11 7.49 -13.68
C HIS A 47 -8.47 7.67 -12.97
N GLU A 48 -9.07 6.57 -12.51
CA GLU A 48 -10.32 6.65 -11.75
C GLU A 48 -10.14 7.36 -10.39
N ALA A 49 -9.01 7.13 -9.72
CA ALA A 49 -8.67 7.83 -8.48
C ALA A 49 -8.50 9.33 -8.70
N GLU A 50 -7.82 9.75 -9.78
CA GLU A 50 -7.64 11.16 -10.17
C GLU A 50 -8.97 11.87 -10.46
N LEU A 51 -9.98 11.15 -10.97
CA LEU A 51 -11.33 11.69 -11.19
C LEU A 51 -12.14 11.87 -9.91
N GLN A 52 -11.88 11.05 -8.89
CA GLN A 52 -12.64 11.05 -7.62
C GLN A 52 -11.98 11.89 -6.53
N LEU A 53 -10.67 12.06 -6.59
CA LEU A 53 -9.89 12.82 -5.61
C LEU A 53 -9.65 14.25 -6.09
N THR A 54 -9.56 15.18 -5.15
CA THR A 54 -9.04 16.52 -5.43
C THR A 54 -7.52 16.46 -5.39
N MET A 55 -6.87 16.43 -6.56
CA MET A 55 -5.42 16.35 -6.63
C MET A 55 -4.75 17.63 -6.07
N ASP A 56 -3.64 17.43 -5.36
CA ASP A 56 -2.84 18.54 -4.84
C ASP A 56 -2.00 19.14 -5.97
N SER A 57 -2.23 20.42 -6.25
CA SER A 57 -1.52 21.16 -7.29
C SER A 57 -0.28 21.92 -6.78
N ASP A 58 0.08 21.77 -5.49
CA ASP A 58 1.24 22.44 -4.92
C ASP A 58 2.55 21.83 -5.42
N PRO A 59 3.37 22.60 -6.17
CA PRO A 59 4.64 22.10 -6.69
C PRO A 59 5.62 21.67 -5.58
N GLN A 60 5.53 22.26 -4.38
CA GLN A 60 6.41 21.89 -3.28
C GLN A 60 6.08 20.49 -2.78
N THR A 61 4.79 20.17 -2.63
CA THR A 61 4.33 18.83 -2.29
C THR A 61 4.82 17.81 -3.34
N ALA A 62 4.60 18.10 -4.62
CA ALA A 62 5.03 17.23 -5.70
C ALA A 62 6.56 16.99 -5.68
N ASN A 63 7.35 18.05 -5.50
CA ASN A 63 8.82 17.96 -5.46
C ASN A 63 9.30 17.08 -4.29
N VAL A 64 8.71 17.24 -3.10
CA VAL A 64 9.06 16.42 -1.92
C VAL A 64 8.78 14.94 -2.19
N LEU A 65 7.62 14.61 -2.72
CA LEU A 65 7.25 13.22 -3.03
C LEU A 65 8.12 12.62 -4.12
N GLN A 66 8.43 13.38 -5.18
CA GLN A 66 9.28 12.90 -6.28
C GLN A 66 10.73 12.69 -5.83
N GLU A 67 11.28 13.58 -5.01
CA GLU A 67 12.65 13.44 -4.51
C GLU A 67 12.76 12.20 -3.60
N ILE A 68 11.89 12.10 -2.59
CA ILE A 68 11.92 10.97 -1.63
C ILE A 68 11.60 9.66 -2.36
N GLY A 69 10.53 9.65 -3.15
CA GLY A 69 10.09 8.48 -3.90
C GLY A 69 11.12 8.03 -4.94
N GLY A 70 11.79 8.96 -5.59
CA GLY A 70 12.89 8.67 -6.53
C GLY A 70 14.07 7.96 -5.85
N ARG A 71 14.49 8.44 -4.66
CA ARG A 71 15.55 7.79 -3.88
C ARG A 71 15.15 6.38 -3.43
N LEU A 72 13.92 6.20 -2.95
CA LEU A 72 13.39 4.88 -2.56
C LEU A 72 13.30 3.93 -3.77
N SER A 73 12.81 4.41 -4.91
CA SER A 73 12.67 3.64 -6.14
C SER A 73 14.02 3.14 -6.66
N ALA A 74 15.07 3.95 -6.51
CA ALA A 74 16.43 3.56 -6.86
C ALA A 74 16.97 2.40 -6.02
N CYS A 75 16.39 2.12 -4.85
CA CYS A 75 16.74 1.00 -3.97
C CYS A 75 15.94 -0.28 -4.25
N VAL A 76 14.94 -0.24 -5.15
CA VAL A 76 14.16 -1.43 -5.51
C VAL A 76 14.98 -2.35 -6.41
N ALA A 77 15.15 -3.61 -5.99
CA ALA A 77 15.98 -4.57 -6.72
C ALA A 77 15.43 -4.91 -8.11
N ASN A 78 14.11 -5.07 -8.23
CA ASN A 78 13.48 -5.38 -9.52
C ASN A 78 13.30 -4.10 -10.34
N ARG A 79 14.15 -3.90 -11.34
CA ARG A 79 14.18 -2.71 -12.21
C ARG A 79 13.03 -2.64 -13.22
N LEU A 80 12.23 -3.67 -13.36
CA LEU A 80 11.01 -3.65 -14.17
C LEU A 80 9.87 -2.90 -13.48
N ARG A 81 9.95 -2.69 -12.15
CA ARG A 81 8.97 -1.93 -11.40
C ARG A 81 9.28 -0.44 -11.47
N SER A 82 8.27 0.34 -11.84
CA SER A 82 8.28 1.80 -11.77
C SER A 82 7.32 2.28 -10.69
N PHE A 83 7.55 3.49 -10.17
CA PHE A 83 6.68 4.11 -9.18
C PHE A 83 6.37 5.54 -9.57
N ARG A 84 5.10 5.94 -9.38
CA ARG A 84 4.61 7.30 -9.51
C ARG A 84 3.98 7.71 -8.19
N PHE A 85 4.27 8.92 -7.75
CA PHE A 85 3.82 9.46 -6.48
C PHE A 85 3.01 10.72 -6.73
N ASP A 86 1.75 10.70 -6.33
CA ASP A 86 0.81 11.82 -6.47
C ASP A 86 0.24 12.19 -5.12
N ALA A 87 -0.02 13.50 -4.91
CA ALA A 87 -0.67 13.98 -3.71
C ALA A 87 -2.13 14.35 -3.99
N PHE A 88 -2.98 14.21 -2.97
CA PHE A 88 -4.35 14.71 -2.98
C PHE A 88 -4.67 15.50 -1.72
N VAL A 89 -5.64 16.42 -1.81
CA VAL A 89 -6.09 17.27 -0.70
C VAL A 89 -7.42 16.78 -0.15
N GLY A 90 -7.68 17.08 1.11
CA GLY A 90 -8.93 16.72 1.80
C GLY A 90 -8.93 15.32 2.40
N GLY A 91 -10.02 15.01 3.08
CA GLY A 91 -10.18 13.72 3.76
C GLY A 91 -9.39 13.60 5.08
N GLN A 92 -9.28 12.39 5.54
CA GLN A 92 -8.50 12.00 6.72
C GLN A 92 -7.05 11.68 6.31
N PRO A 93 -6.09 11.66 7.27
CA PRO A 93 -4.74 11.17 6.98
C PRO A 93 -4.79 9.80 6.32
N ASN A 94 -4.36 9.71 5.05
CA ASN A 94 -4.40 8.50 4.26
C ASN A 94 -3.29 8.47 3.21
N ALA A 95 -2.80 7.27 2.92
CA ALA A 95 -1.98 6.98 1.76
C ALA A 95 -2.35 5.58 1.26
N PHE A 96 -2.27 5.35 -0.04
CA PHE A 96 -2.55 4.05 -0.60
C PHE A 96 -1.78 3.81 -1.90
N ALA A 97 -1.49 2.54 -2.16
CA ALA A 97 -0.89 2.12 -3.40
C ALA A 97 -1.85 1.29 -4.26
N LEU A 98 -1.84 1.57 -5.54
CA LEU A 98 -2.50 0.79 -6.57
C LEU A 98 -1.50 -0.18 -7.22
N PRO A 99 -1.97 -1.27 -7.86
CA PRO A 99 -1.11 -2.15 -8.64
C PRO A 99 -0.24 -1.36 -9.62
N GLY A 100 0.91 -1.91 -9.98
CA GLY A 100 1.78 -1.30 -10.99
C GLY A 100 2.61 -0.11 -10.52
N GLY A 101 2.47 0.33 -9.23
CA GLY A 101 3.36 1.32 -8.64
C GLY A 101 2.81 2.74 -8.56
N PHE A 102 1.51 2.93 -8.64
CA PHE A 102 0.87 4.23 -8.43
C PHE A 102 0.59 4.42 -6.94
N VAL A 103 1.20 5.43 -6.32
CA VAL A 103 1.12 5.74 -4.89
C VAL A 103 0.48 7.10 -4.72
N PHE A 104 -0.63 7.15 -4.00
CA PHE A 104 -1.37 8.37 -3.68
C PHE A 104 -1.18 8.71 -2.20
N VAL A 105 -0.87 9.97 -1.92
CA VAL A 105 -0.58 10.45 -0.56
C VAL A 105 -1.46 11.64 -0.24
N GLY A 106 -2.29 11.52 0.78
CA GLY A 106 -3.12 12.63 1.25
C GLY A 106 -2.27 13.70 1.93
N ARG A 107 -2.53 14.98 1.64
CA ARG A 107 -1.88 16.09 2.36
C ARG A 107 -2.01 15.97 3.88
N PRO A 108 -3.15 15.52 4.47
CA PRO A 108 -3.26 15.37 5.91
C PRO A 108 -2.24 14.40 6.54
N ILE A 109 -1.78 13.36 5.83
CA ILE A 109 -0.72 12.49 6.39
C ILE A 109 0.66 13.15 6.30
N LEU A 110 0.91 13.99 5.28
CA LEU A 110 2.13 14.79 5.18
C LEU A 110 2.21 15.83 6.29
N GLU A 111 1.08 16.48 6.60
CA GLU A 111 0.93 17.40 7.73
C GLU A 111 1.12 16.69 9.07
N LEU A 112 0.58 15.48 9.23
CA LEU A 112 0.80 14.65 10.40
C LEU A 112 2.28 14.26 10.57
N CYS A 113 2.99 14.01 9.48
CA CYS A 113 4.44 13.84 9.46
C CYS A 113 5.19 15.14 9.78
N GLN A 114 4.50 16.29 9.87
CA GLN A 114 5.11 17.62 10.02
C GLN A 114 6.15 17.90 8.91
N TRP A 115 5.93 17.39 7.73
CA TRP A 115 6.83 17.46 6.58
C TRP A 115 8.23 16.86 6.83
N ASP A 116 8.37 16.07 7.89
CA ASP A 116 9.60 15.33 8.19
C ASP A 116 9.85 14.29 7.11
N ARG A 117 11.00 14.40 6.45
CA ARG A 117 11.36 13.62 5.26
C ARG A 117 11.52 12.14 5.58
N ASP A 118 11.99 11.79 6.76
CA ASP A 118 12.20 10.41 7.18
C ASP A 118 10.87 9.71 7.45
N GLN A 119 9.88 10.42 8.04
CA GLN A 119 8.54 9.91 8.23
C GLN A 119 7.81 9.75 6.89
N ILE A 120 7.91 10.74 5.99
CA ILE A 120 7.34 10.66 4.64
C ILE A 120 7.98 9.50 3.88
N ALA A 121 9.30 9.32 3.96
CA ALA A 121 9.99 8.21 3.33
C ALA A 121 9.47 6.86 3.81
N PHE A 122 9.16 6.73 5.11
CA PHE A 122 8.55 5.50 5.61
C PHE A 122 7.14 5.27 5.05
N VAL A 123 6.29 6.30 4.99
CA VAL A 123 4.95 6.19 4.38
C VAL A 123 5.06 5.70 2.93
N LEU A 124 5.89 6.36 2.12
CA LEU A 124 6.09 5.96 0.72
C LEU A 124 6.66 4.55 0.60
N ALA A 125 7.66 4.21 1.40
CA ALA A 125 8.29 2.88 1.38
C ALA A 125 7.32 1.76 1.80
N HIS A 126 6.41 2.03 2.73
CA HIS A 126 5.36 1.11 3.15
C HIS A 126 4.38 0.83 2.00
N GLU A 127 3.91 1.87 1.31
CA GLU A 127 3.03 1.74 0.15
C GLU A 127 3.75 1.03 -1.02
N MET A 128 5.01 1.38 -1.28
CA MET A 128 5.83 0.67 -2.26
C MET A 128 5.99 -0.82 -1.91
N ALA A 129 6.10 -1.15 -0.63
CA ALA A 129 6.20 -2.54 -0.18
C ALA A 129 4.92 -3.33 -0.51
N HIS A 130 3.74 -2.74 -0.38
CA HIS A 130 2.48 -3.38 -0.81
C HIS A 130 2.48 -3.69 -2.32
N VAL A 131 3.02 -2.80 -3.15
CA VAL A 131 3.17 -3.04 -4.60
C VAL A 131 4.18 -4.16 -4.87
N ILE A 132 5.38 -4.08 -4.26
CA ILE A 132 6.45 -5.07 -4.45
C ILE A 132 6.01 -6.46 -4.05
N ARG A 133 5.23 -6.57 -2.96
CA ARG A 133 4.66 -7.82 -2.44
C ARG A 133 3.36 -8.25 -3.12
N ARG A 134 2.85 -7.43 -4.06
CA ARG A 134 1.62 -7.69 -4.81
C ARG A 134 0.36 -7.78 -3.93
N HIS A 135 0.37 -7.18 -2.74
CA HIS A 135 -0.77 -7.22 -1.82
C HIS A 135 -2.03 -6.61 -2.43
N ALA A 136 -1.90 -5.52 -3.20
CA ALA A 136 -3.03 -4.88 -3.90
C ALA A 136 -3.67 -5.83 -4.94
N ILE A 137 -2.86 -6.55 -5.72
CA ILE A 137 -3.36 -7.55 -6.68
C ILE A 137 -4.02 -8.73 -5.96
N GLU A 138 -3.41 -9.24 -4.90
CA GLU A 138 -4.01 -10.32 -4.10
C GLU A 138 -5.38 -9.91 -3.56
N ARG A 139 -5.53 -8.66 -3.08
CA ARG A 139 -6.79 -8.09 -2.60
C ARG A 139 -7.84 -7.98 -3.70
N ILE A 140 -7.48 -7.52 -4.89
CA ILE A 140 -8.36 -7.45 -6.05
C ILE A 140 -8.87 -8.85 -6.42
N VAL A 141 -8.00 -9.83 -6.50
CA VAL A 141 -8.35 -11.17 -6.98
C VAL A 141 -9.06 -12.03 -5.93
N THR A 142 -8.85 -11.75 -4.63
CA THR A 142 -9.54 -12.47 -3.54
C THR A 142 -10.97 -11.99 -3.30
N ASN A 143 -11.30 -10.77 -3.74
CA ASN A 143 -12.67 -10.28 -3.69
C ASN A 143 -13.53 -11.04 -4.72
N SER A 144 -14.52 -11.81 -4.27
CA SER A 144 -15.26 -12.78 -5.10
C SER A 144 -16.03 -12.13 -6.27
N ALA A 145 -16.52 -10.91 -6.11
CA ALA A 145 -17.18 -10.16 -7.18
C ALA A 145 -16.20 -9.80 -8.30
N VAL A 146 -14.96 -9.50 -7.94
CA VAL A 146 -13.85 -9.16 -8.82
C VAL A 146 -13.37 -10.37 -9.60
N SER A 147 -13.19 -11.51 -8.93
CA SER A 147 -12.70 -12.72 -9.58
C SER A 147 -13.65 -13.27 -10.65
N MET A 148 -14.95 -13.03 -10.52
CA MET A 148 -15.94 -13.41 -11.54
C MET A 148 -15.89 -12.48 -12.77
N ALA A 149 -15.72 -11.18 -12.56
CA ALA A 149 -15.66 -10.20 -13.66
C ALA A 149 -14.36 -10.31 -14.48
N VAL A 150 -13.22 -10.53 -13.79
CA VAL A 150 -11.92 -10.76 -14.47
C VAL A 150 -11.94 -12.05 -15.30
N ARG A 151 -12.69 -13.07 -14.87
CA ARG A 151 -12.86 -14.32 -15.64
C ARG A 151 -13.76 -14.16 -16.87
N ALA A 152 -14.69 -13.22 -16.85
CA ALA A 152 -15.65 -12.97 -17.92
C ALA A 152 -15.16 -11.91 -18.93
N ALA A 153 -14.13 -11.14 -18.60
CA ALA A 153 -13.60 -10.09 -19.47
C ALA A 153 -12.54 -10.67 -20.43
N PRO A 154 -12.64 -10.42 -21.74
CA PRO A 154 -11.53 -10.63 -22.65
C PRO A 154 -10.36 -9.72 -22.26
N VAL A 155 -9.13 -10.21 -22.42
CA VAL A 155 -7.85 -9.62 -21.99
C VAL A 155 -7.57 -8.20 -22.56
N SER A 156 -8.45 -7.68 -23.42
CA SER A 156 -8.28 -6.39 -24.08
C SER A 156 -9.38 -5.39 -23.67
N GLY A 157 -9.03 -4.38 -22.90
CA GLY A 157 -9.73 -3.08 -22.90
C GLY A 157 -11.07 -2.96 -22.16
N THR A 158 -11.62 -4.01 -21.53
CA THR A 158 -12.97 -3.98 -20.94
C THR A 158 -13.03 -3.92 -19.42
N LEU A 159 -11.89 -3.77 -18.75
CA LEU A 159 -11.85 -3.60 -17.29
C LEU A 159 -12.38 -2.23 -16.84
N GLY A 160 -12.30 -1.20 -17.69
CA GLY A 160 -12.66 0.17 -17.35
C GLY A 160 -14.10 0.37 -16.82
N PRO A 161 -15.18 -0.16 -17.47
CA PRO A 161 -16.54 -0.01 -16.96
C PRO A 161 -16.77 -0.73 -15.63
N TRP A 162 -16.10 -1.87 -15.44
CA TRP A 162 -16.20 -2.64 -14.22
C TRP A 162 -15.40 -2.00 -13.08
N LEU A 163 -14.19 -1.48 -13.36
CA LEU A 163 -13.38 -0.71 -12.39
C LEU A 163 -14.14 0.53 -11.92
N ARG A 164 -14.91 1.19 -12.80
CA ARG A 164 -15.81 2.29 -12.41
C ARG A 164 -16.95 1.84 -11.50
N GLN A 165 -17.48 0.64 -11.70
CA GLN A 165 -18.59 0.11 -10.90
C GLN A 165 -18.13 -0.40 -9.53
N VAL A 166 -16.97 -1.02 -9.45
CA VAL A 166 -16.36 -1.47 -8.18
C VAL A 166 -15.70 -0.29 -7.46
N GLY A 167 -15.27 0.70 -8.23
CA GLY A 167 -14.68 1.94 -7.76
C GLY A 167 -13.46 1.71 -6.86
N LEU A 168 -13.10 2.73 -6.13
CA LEU A 168 -12.04 2.66 -5.12
C LEU A 168 -12.44 1.88 -3.86
N ARG A 169 -13.68 1.30 -3.83
CA ARG A 169 -14.17 0.52 -2.67
C ARG A 169 -13.29 -0.65 -2.27
N PHE A 170 -12.49 -1.20 -3.20
CA PHE A 170 -11.52 -2.22 -2.80
C PHE A 170 -10.38 -1.64 -1.95
N LEU A 171 -10.12 -0.33 -2.04
CA LEU A 171 -9.14 0.36 -1.19
C LEU A 171 -9.63 0.49 0.26
N GLU A 172 -10.96 0.44 0.48
CA GLU A 172 -11.57 0.47 1.81
C GLU A 172 -11.37 -0.85 2.59
N THR A 173 -10.96 -1.93 1.91
CA THR A 173 -10.73 -3.22 2.57
C THR A 173 -9.33 -3.28 3.17
N ALA A 174 -9.25 -3.55 4.48
CA ALA A 174 -7.98 -3.67 5.19
C ALA A 174 -7.09 -4.79 4.61
N TYR A 175 -5.80 -4.56 4.61
CA TYR A 175 -4.81 -5.61 4.44
C TYR A 175 -4.82 -6.56 5.65
N SER A 176 -4.41 -7.80 5.45
CA SER A 176 -4.25 -8.71 6.57
C SER A 176 -3.09 -8.25 7.46
N ARG A 177 -3.13 -8.61 8.74
CA ARG A 177 -2.06 -8.29 9.67
C ARG A 177 -0.67 -8.76 9.19
N ASP A 178 -0.62 -9.93 8.56
CA ASP A 178 0.64 -10.48 8.07
C ASP A 178 1.17 -9.67 6.88
N GLN A 179 0.30 -9.20 5.97
CA GLN A 179 0.66 -8.31 4.87
C GLN A 179 1.19 -6.96 5.38
N GLU A 180 0.57 -6.39 6.42
CA GLU A 180 1.04 -5.16 7.07
C GLU A 180 2.44 -5.32 7.68
N LEU A 181 2.65 -6.41 8.44
CA LEU A 181 3.96 -6.69 9.06
C LEU A 181 5.05 -6.96 8.00
N GLU A 182 4.67 -7.55 6.87
CA GLU A 182 5.57 -7.75 5.73
C GLU A 182 5.90 -6.43 5.03
N ALA A 183 4.90 -5.55 4.84
CA ALA A 183 5.08 -4.22 4.28
C ALA A 183 5.95 -3.33 5.19
N ASP A 184 5.70 -3.32 6.49
CA ASP A 184 6.56 -2.63 7.47
C ASP A 184 8.01 -3.08 7.39
N LYS A 185 8.25 -4.40 7.37
CA LYS A 185 9.60 -4.96 7.31
C LYS A 185 10.33 -4.59 6.02
N LEU A 186 9.64 -4.61 4.88
CA LEU A 186 10.24 -4.21 3.61
C LEU A 186 10.41 -2.70 3.54
N GLY A 187 9.43 -1.93 4.03
CA GLY A 187 9.48 -0.46 4.12
C GLY A 187 10.69 0.03 4.92
N VAL A 188 10.93 -0.54 6.11
CA VAL A 188 12.13 -0.24 6.91
C VAL A 188 13.41 -0.50 6.12
N ARG A 189 13.48 -1.59 5.36
CA ARG A 189 14.67 -1.90 4.54
C ARG A 189 14.89 -0.89 3.42
N LEU A 190 13.82 -0.46 2.75
CA LEU A 190 13.88 0.54 1.69
C LEU A 190 14.32 1.91 2.24
N VAL A 191 13.74 2.34 3.36
CA VAL A 191 14.09 3.57 4.08
C VAL A 191 15.58 3.60 4.39
N MET A 192 16.09 2.52 5.02
CA MET A 192 17.52 2.40 5.35
C MET A 192 18.42 2.38 4.11
N ALA A 193 18.02 1.66 3.06
CA ALA A 193 18.79 1.58 1.81
C ALA A 193 18.86 2.93 1.09
N ALA A 194 17.80 3.75 1.21
CA ALA A 194 17.73 5.09 0.65
C ALA A 194 18.40 6.17 1.54
N GLY A 195 18.95 5.77 2.70
CA GLY A 195 19.66 6.66 3.62
C GLY A 195 18.77 7.56 4.47
N TYR A 196 17.52 7.09 4.74
CA TYR A 196 16.59 7.73 5.66
C TYR A 196 16.61 7.03 7.02
N GLU A 197 16.16 7.75 8.09
CA GLU A 197 16.15 7.24 9.46
C GLU A 197 14.90 6.36 9.71
N PRO A 198 15.06 5.03 9.91
CA PRO A 198 13.91 4.13 10.06
C PRO A 198 13.18 4.32 11.40
N GLY A 199 13.81 4.91 12.41
CA GLY A 199 13.20 5.22 13.70
C GLY A 199 12.08 6.25 13.61
N ALA A 200 12.09 7.10 12.58
CA ALA A 200 11.06 8.11 12.33
C ALA A 200 9.65 7.50 12.16
N ALA A 201 9.57 6.27 11.66
CA ALA A 201 8.32 5.53 11.58
C ALA A 201 7.62 5.36 12.94
N THR A 202 8.39 5.13 14.01
CA THR A 202 7.82 4.97 15.36
C THR A 202 7.22 6.28 15.88
N VAL A 203 7.79 7.42 15.51
CA VAL A 203 7.28 8.75 15.86
C VAL A 203 5.94 8.98 15.16
N LEU A 204 5.85 8.68 13.87
CA LEU A 204 4.59 8.79 13.11
C LEU A 204 3.49 7.92 13.73
N PHE A 205 3.78 6.65 14.02
CA PHE A 205 2.80 5.75 14.63
C PHE A 205 2.40 6.15 16.06
N SER A 206 3.29 6.74 16.82
CA SER A 206 2.96 7.28 18.15
C SER A 206 1.97 8.44 18.02
N ARG A 207 2.18 9.35 17.07
CA ARG A 207 1.21 10.43 16.79
C ARG A 207 -0.13 9.90 16.31
N LEU A 208 -0.14 8.92 15.42
CA LEU A 208 -1.36 8.25 14.97
C LEU A 208 -2.10 7.60 16.16
N ALA A 209 -1.39 6.93 17.06
CA ALA A 209 -1.98 6.32 18.25
C ALA A 209 -2.54 7.36 19.23
N GLU A 210 -1.91 8.50 19.39
CA GLU A 210 -2.40 9.60 20.21
C GLU A 210 -3.66 10.22 19.63
N LEU A 211 -3.69 10.47 18.33
CA LEU A 211 -4.88 10.96 17.63
C LEU A 211 -6.05 9.98 17.78
N SER A 212 -5.79 8.67 17.72
CA SER A 212 -6.83 7.65 17.90
C SER A 212 -7.46 7.62 19.30
N LYS A 213 -6.78 8.19 20.30
CA LYS A 213 -7.28 8.32 21.68
C LYS A 213 -8.06 9.60 21.91
N SER A 214 -7.73 10.66 21.17
CA SER A 214 -8.24 12.03 21.38
C SER A 214 -9.37 12.42 20.43
N CYS A 215 -9.58 11.71 19.34
CA CYS A 215 -10.61 11.97 18.35
C CYS A 215 -11.61 10.82 18.27
N ASP A 216 -12.83 11.13 17.79
CA ASP A 216 -13.80 10.11 17.41
C ASP A 216 -13.11 9.06 16.50
N PRO A 217 -13.25 7.75 16.76
CA PRO A 217 -12.73 6.69 15.87
C PRO A 217 -13.12 6.89 14.39
N ALA A 218 -14.23 7.59 14.11
CA ALA A 218 -14.62 8.00 12.77
C ALA A 218 -13.67 9.05 12.15
N ALA A 219 -12.99 9.86 12.96
CA ALA A 219 -12.10 10.92 12.49
C ALA A 219 -10.73 10.44 12.00
N LEU A 220 -10.36 9.18 12.30
CA LEU A 220 -9.12 8.52 11.83
C LEU A 220 -9.44 7.31 10.94
N GLY A 221 -10.72 7.19 10.54
CA GLY A 221 -11.35 5.98 10.03
C GLY A 221 -10.65 5.31 8.85
N GLU A 222 -10.14 6.05 7.88
CA GLU A 222 -9.65 5.43 6.64
C GLU A 222 -8.27 4.79 6.81
N TYR A 223 -7.29 5.47 7.41
CA TYR A 223 -5.95 4.89 7.56
C TYR A 223 -5.95 3.67 8.49
N PHE A 224 -6.68 3.73 9.61
CA PHE A 224 -6.80 2.56 10.52
C PHE A 224 -7.77 1.50 10.04
N SER A 225 -8.72 1.83 9.16
CA SER A 225 -9.58 0.82 8.54
C SER A 225 -8.83 -0.01 7.51
N THR A 226 -7.84 0.59 6.85
CA THR A 226 -7.00 -0.10 5.86
C THR A 226 -5.73 -0.71 6.46
N HIS A 227 -5.23 -0.16 7.59
CA HIS A 227 -3.99 -0.60 8.26
C HIS A 227 -4.21 -0.83 9.76
N PRO A 228 -4.11 -2.05 10.27
CA PRO A 228 -4.38 -2.36 11.68
C PRO A 228 -3.34 -1.83 12.66
N SER A 229 -3.78 -1.74 13.90
CA SER A 229 -3.19 -1.13 15.12
C SER A 229 -1.72 -0.70 15.11
N ALA A 230 -1.49 0.61 15.33
CA ALA A 230 -0.18 1.25 15.46
C ALA A 230 0.77 0.55 16.46
N GLU A 231 0.25 0.04 17.58
CA GLU A 231 1.05 -0.58 18.64
C GLU A 231 1.79 -1.85 18.20
N VAL A 232 1.15 -2.67 17.36
CA VAL A 232 1.77 -3.89 16.84
C VAL A 232 2.84 -3.53 15.82
N ARG A 233 2.57 -2.53 15.00
CA ARG A 233 3.48 -2.04 13.97
C ARG A 233 4.72 -1.40 14.60
N ILE A 234 4.57 -0.56 15.63
CA ILE A 234 5.70 0.03 16.39
C ILE A 234 6.65 -1.08 16.88
N ARG A 235 6.11 -2.10 17.57
CA ARG A 235 6.93 -3.22 18.07
C ARG A 235 7.64 -3.98 16.95
N ASN A 236 7.00 -4.17 15.81
CA ASN A 236 7.59 -4.84 14.66
C ASN A 236 8.74 -4.02 14.06
N ILE A 237 8.52 -2.72 13.85
CA ILE A 237 9.53 -1.79 13.31
C ILE A 237 10.75 -1.73 14.23
N GLN A 238 10.54 -1.56 15.53
CA GLN A 238 11.64 -1.54 16.51
C GLN A 238 12.49 -2.81 16.45
N ARG A 239 11.85 -3.99 16.31
CA ARG A 239 12.59 -5.26 16.13
C ARG A 239 13.35 -5.31 14.80
N CYS A 240 12.80 -4.75 13.74
CA CYS A 240 13.47 -4.72 12.43
C CYS A 240 14.70 -3.81 12.46
N VAL A 241 14.62 -2.67 13.13
CA VAL A 241 15.73 -1.72 13.31
C VAL A 241 16.82 -2.35 14.18
N HIS A 242 16.48 -2.89 15.35
CA HIS A 242 17.46 -3.50 16.28
C HIS A 242 18.22 -4.69 15.69
N ARG A 243 17.55 -5.57 14.93
CA ARG A 243 18.20 -6.78 14.36
C ARG A 243 19.25 -6.49 13.28
N ARG A 244 19.44 -5.25 12.86
CA ARG A 244 20.47 -4.86 11.89
C ARG A 244 21.60 -4.03 12.51
N LEU A 245 21.44 -3.60 13.76
CA LEU A 245 22.49 -2.92 14.52
C LEU A 245 23.35 -3.92 15.32
N THR A 246 22.94 -5.19 15.37
CA THR A 246 23.67 -6.34 15.91
C THR A 246 24.04 -7.31 14.78
#